data_877c32af5b4bc14e4fd2a2d17f9084f7
#
_entry.id   877c32af5b4bc14e4fd2a2d17f9084f7
#
_cell.length_a   1.000
_cell.length_b   1.000
_cell.length_c   1.000
_cell.angle_alpha   90.00
_cell.angle_beta   90.00
_cell.angle_gamma   90.00
#
_symmetry.space_group_name_H-M   'P 1'
#
loop_
_entity.id
_entity.type
_entity.pdbx_description
1 polymer ?
#
loop_
_entity_poly.entity_id
_entity_poly.type
_entity_poly.pdbx_seq_one_letter_code
_entity_poly.pdbx_strand_id
1 'polypeptide(L)'
;VFKDIHIVNVYGGMEANAQDRSSNNFDGWGMQYDNGEIPFFDYLAFKKMREGNSDYYSLSNTKKRNVAFFGTATYSYKGRYTLTGTGRYEGSNRLGKSRSARWLPTWNIAGAWNMHEEEFFKDLEPALSHFTLKASYSLTADVGPSNVSNSLVIIQSYTPWRPSAGVAESVLKIEDLENSDLTYEKKHELNIGLDMG
;
A
#
# COMPACT_ATOMS: atom_id res chain seq x y z
N VAL A 1 2.13 -32.02 -17.31
CA VAL A 1 1.15 -33.08 -17.01
C VAL A 1 1.86 -34.42 -17.12
N PHE A 2 1.81 -35.23 -16.07
CA PHE A 2 2.41 -36.56 -16.08
C PHE A 2 1.27 -37.59 -15.99
N LYS A 3 1.08 -38.36 -17.07
CA LYS A 3 0.09 -39.47 -17.17
C LYS A 3 -1.35 -39.07 -16.78
N ASP A 4 -1.75 -37.79 -16.97
CA ASP A 4 -3.06 -37.23 -16.58
C ASP A 4 -3.44 -37.41 -15.09
N ILE A 5 -2.50 -37.88 -14.27
CA ILE A 5 -2.67 -38.07 -12.82
C ILE A 5 -2.11 -36.88 -12.03
N HIS A 6 -1.00 -36.35 -12.51
CA HIS A 6 -0.29 -35.25 -11.86
C HIS A 6 -0.27 -34.03 -12.77
N ILE A 7 -0.84 -32.93 -12.30
CA ILE A 7 -0.82 -31.64 -12.98
C ILE A 7 -0.03 -30.67 -12.13
N VAL A 8 0.99 -30.05 -12.71
CA VAL A 8 1.79 -29.01 -12.08
C VAL A 8 1.72 -27.77 -12.93
N ASN A 9 1.31 -26.66 -12.34
CA ASN A 9 1.35 -25.33 -12.96
C ASN A 9 2.25 -24.44 -12.11
N VAL A 10 3.21 -23.76 -12.76
CA VAL A 10 4.10 -22.81 -12.12
C VAL A 10 4.06 -21.51 -12.89
N TYR A 11 3.86 -20.43 -12.19
CA TYR A 11 3.88 -19.08 -12.74
C TYR A 11 4.76 -18.20 -11.85
N GLY A 12 5.52 -17.30 -12.46
CA GLY A 12 6.33 -16.34 -11.73
C GLY A 12 6.54 -15.06 -12.53
N GLY A 13 6.76 -13.98 -11.83
CA GLY A 13 6.95 -12.68 -12.46
C GLY A 13 7.57 -11.65 -11.54
N MET A 14 7.84 -10.50 -12.14
CA MET A 14 8.34 -9.31 -11.50
C MET A 14 7.45 -8.12 -11.85
N GLU A 15 7.25 -7.27 -10.89
CA GLU A 15 6.53 -6.00 -11.04
C GLU A 15 7.45 -4.87 -10.56
N ALA A 16 7.51 -3.79 -11.33
CA ALA A 16 8.18 -2.55 -10.93
C ALA A 16 7.23 -1.38 -11.16
N ASN A 17 6.97 -0.59 -10.13
CA ASN A 17 6.11 0.56 -10.18
C ASN A 17 6.87 1.82 -9.76
N ALA A 18 6.81 2.86 -10.60
CA ALA A 18 7.39 4.16 -10.36
C ALA A 18 6.30 5.23 -10.51
N GLN A 19 6.00 5.91 -9.42
CA GLN A 19 5.01 6.98 -9.40
C GLN A 19 5.66 8.28 -8.91
N ASP A 20 5.57 9.32 -9.73
CA ASP A 20 5.95 10.68 -9.38
C ASP A 20 4.69 11.54 -9.36
N ARG A 21 4.42 12.15 -8.21
CA ARG A 21 3.27 13.02 -8.02
C ARG A 21 3.76 14.41 -7.62
N SER A 22 3.38 15.41 -8.41
CA SER A 22 3.58 16.82 -8.09
C SER A 22 2.22 17.44 -7.81
N SER A 23 2.11 18.16 -6.70
CA SER A 23 0.93 18.92 -6.32
C SER A 23 1.33 20.38 -6.12
N ASN A 24 0.68 21.25 -6.83
CA ASN A 24 0.87 22.70 -6.73
C ASN A 24 -0.42 23.29 -6.18
N ASN A 25 -0.34 23.93 -5.03
CA ASN A 25 -1.46 24.66 -4.46
C ASN A 25 -1.16 26.16 -4.53
N PHE A 26 -2.13 26.91 -4.97
CA PHE A 26 -2.07 28.35 -5.10
C PHE A 26 -3.29 28.96 -4.39
N ASP A 27 -3.03 29.81 -3.40
CA ASP A 27 -4.06 30.57 -2.74
C ASP A 27 -4.14 31.95 -3.37
N GLY A 28 -5.23 32.24 -4.09
CA GLY A 28 -5.43 33.46 -4.85
C GLY A 28 -5.80 34.69 -4.00
N TRP A 29 -5.21 34.85 -2.77
CA TRP A 29 -5.42 36.06 -2.01
C TRP A 29 -4.73 37.25 -2.67
N GLY A 30 -5.35 38.41 -2.59
CA GLY A 30 -4.96 39.60 -3.35
C GLY A 30 -5.48 39.60 -4.80
N MET A 31 -6.42 38.73 -5.15
CA MET A 31 -7.14 38.80 -6.42
C MET A 31 -8.34 39.72 -6.31
N GLN A 32 -8.48 40.62 -7.26
CA GLN A 32 -9.63 41.50 -7.38
C GLN A 32 -10.62 40.90 -8.38
N TYR A 33 -11.81 40.53 -7.90
CA TYR A 33 -12.84 39.88 -8.71
C TYR A 33 -13.82 40.87 -9.37
N ASP A 34 -13.84 42.12 -8.94
CA ASP A 34 -14.79 43.10 -9.42
C ASP A 34 -14.61 43.50 -10.89
N ASN A 35 -13.40 43.40 -11.42
CA ASN A 35 -13.03 43.76 -12.78
C ASN A 35 -12.32 42.60 -13.54
N GLY A 36 -12.67 41.35 -13.21
CA GLY A 36 -12.19 40.17 -13.96
C GLY A 36 -10.86 39.60 -13.46
N GLU A 37 -10.84 39.09 -12.24
CA GLU A 37 -9.77 38.24 -11.69
C GLU A 37 -8.34 38.81 -11.87
N ILE A 38 -8.17 40.07 -11.65
CA ILE A 38 -6.88 40.79 -11.80
C ILE A 38 -6.10 40.68 -10.49
N PRO A 39 -4.83 40.18 -10.52
CA PRO A 39 -3.99 40.21 -9.33
C PRO A 39 -3.68 41.63 -8.88
N PHE A 40 -3.97 41.90 -7.63
CA PHE A 40 -3.61 43.16 -6.98
C PHE A 40 -2.52 42.92 -5.94
N PHE A 41 -1.30 43.42 -6.21
CA PHE A 41 -0.15 43.24 -5.34
C PHE A 41 -0.08 44.34 -4.28
N ASP A 42 -0.48 43.99 -3.05
CA ASP A 42 -0.17 44.77 -1.88
C ASP A 42 0.95 44.10 -1.08
N TYR A 43 2.13 44.69 -1.11
CA TYR A 43 3.31 44.16 -0.39
C TYR A 43 3.07 44.01 1.11
N LEU A 44 2.33 44.88 1.76
CA LEU A 44 2.06 44.80 3.19
C LEU A 44 1.10 43.67 3.52
N ALA A 45 0.10 43.44 2.69
CA ALA A 45 -0.82 42.32 2.84
C ALA A 45 -0.07 40.98 2.67
N PHE A 46 0.76 40.86 1.62
CA PHE A 46 1.60 39.66 1.39
C PHE A 46 2.56 39.41 2.54
N LYS A 47 3.20 40.47 3.07
CA LYS A 47 4.09 40.36 4.23
C LYS A 47 3.34 39.84 5.46
N LYS A 48 2.18 40.37 5.79
CA LYS A 48 1.36 39.94 6.93
C LYS A 48 0.87 38.50 6.78
N MET A 49 0.42 38.11 5.59
CA MET A 49 0.00 36.72 5.32
C MET A 49 1.14 35.75 5.54
N ARG A 50 2.32 36.08 5.04
CA ARG A 50 3.51 35.27 5.23
C ARG A 50 3.97 35.18 6.70
N GLU A 51 3.89 36.30 7.44
CA GLU A 51 4.14 36.32 8.88
C GLU A 51 3.11 35.49 9.67
N GLY A 52 1.88 35.36 9.14
CA GLY A 52 0.81 34.53 9.67
C GLY A 52 0.90 33.03 9.24
N ASN A 53 2.01 32.60 8.59
CA ASN A 53 2.17 31.26 8.04
C ASN A 53 1.11 30.86 6.98
N SER A 54 0.57 31.84 6.26
CA SER A 54 -0.26 31.61 5.10
C SER A 54 0.61 31.60 3.85
N ASP A 55 0.71 30.45 3.19
CA ASP A 55 1.50 30.29 1.98
C ASP A 55 0.67 30.68 0.75
N TYR A 56 1.18 31.60 -0.06
CA TYR A 56 0.60 31.96 -1.35
C TYR A 56 0.72 30.82 -2.37
N TYR A 57 1.78 30.05 -2.26
CA TYR A 57 2.09 28.95 -3.14
C TYR A 57 2.76 27.82 -2.36
N SER A 58 2.27 26.61 -2.55
CA SER A 58 2.91 25.42 -1.99
C SER A 58 3.15 24.36 -3.05
N LEU A 59 4.31 23.75 -3.02
CA LEU A 59 4.75 22.70 -3.92
C LEU A 59 5.03 21.43 -3.12
N SER A 60 4.34 20.35 -3.45
CA SER A 60 4.59 19.04 -2.86
C SER A 60 4.94 18.03 -3.95
N ASN A 61 6.11 17.39 -3.81
CA ASN A 61 6.59 16.36 -4.71
C ASN A 61 6.72 15.03 -3.96
N THR A 62 6.00 14.02 -4.41
CA THR A 62 6.05 12.68 -3.83
C THR A 62 6.54 11.68 -4.88
N LYS A 63 7.56 10.90 -4.50
CA LYS A 63 8.11 9.83 -5.35
C LYS A 63 7.91 8.48 -4.69
N LYS A 64 7.12 7.61 -5.32
CA LYS A 64 6.87 6.24 -4.87
C LYS A 64 7.52 5.25 -5.83
N ARG A 65 8.28 4.32 -5.28
CA ARG A 65 8.97 3.26 -6.02
C ARG A 65 8.73 1.93 -5.31
N ASN A 66 8.17 0.97 -6.04
CA ASN A 66 7.94 -0.38 -5.55
C ASN A 66 8.53 -1.38 -6.53
N VAL A 67 9.10 -2.44 -6.00
CA VAL A 67 9.53 -3.61 -6.78
C VAL A 67 9.00 -4.84 -6.07
N ALA A 68 8.41 -5.77 -6.82
CA ALA A 68 7.92 -7.02 -6.28
C ALA A 68 8.31 -8.19 -7.18
N PHE A 69 8.64 -9.30 -6.54
CA PHE A 69 8.81 -10.60 -7.17
C PHE A 69 7.72 -11.52 -6.65
N PHE A 70 7.09 -12.28 -7.53
CA PHE A 70 6.02 -13.17 -7.13
C PHE A 70 6.07 -14.48 -7.88
N GLY A 71 5.52 -15.52 -7.26
CA GLY A 71 5.41 -16.83 -7.86
C GLY A 71 4.21 -17.58 -7.29
N THR A 72 3.64 -18.42 -8.13
CA THR A 72 2.55 -19.33 -7.78
C THR A 72 2.88 -20.71 -8.31
N ALA A 73 2.71 -21.72 -7.47
CA ALA A 73 2.81 -23.13 -7.86
C ALA A 73 1.51 -23.84 -7.45
N THR A 74 0.91 -24.53 -8.39
CA THR A 74 -0.28 -25.34 -8.16
C THR A 74 0.02 -26.78 -8.54
N TYR A 75 -0.29 -27.70 -7.63
CA TYR A 75 -0.20 -29.14 -7.85
C TYR A 75 -1.58 -29.77 -7.68
N SER A 76 -2.00 -30.53 -8.67
CA SER A 76 -3.25 -31.31 -8.62
C SER A 76 -2.95 -32.79 -8.83
N TYR A 77 -3.52 -33.62 -7.96
CA TYR A 77 -3.42 -35.07 -8.02
C TYR A 77 -4.78 -35.70 -8.33
N LYS A 78 -4.86 -36.39 -9.47
CA LYS A 78 -6.08 -37.08 -9.98
C LYS A 78 -7.33 -36.19 -10.08
N GLY A 79 -7.18 -34.85 -10.12
CA GLY A 79 -8.32 -33.95 -10.03
C GLY A 79 -8.97 -33.86 -8.63
N ARG A 80 -8.60 -34.72 -7.70
CA ARG A 80 -9.19 -34.83 -6.36
C ARG A 80 -8.59 -33.86 -5.35
N TYR A 81 -7.27 -33.77 -5.32
CA TYR A 81 -6.53 -32.94 -4.37
C TYR A 81 -5.78 -31.86 -5.12
N THR A 82 -5.98 -30.61 -4.76
CA THR A 82 -5.25 -29.49 -5.30
C THR A 82 -4.57 -28.71 -4.19
N LEU A 83 -3.28 -28.47 -4.32
CA LEU A 83 -2.51 -27.62 -3.42
C LEU A 83 -1.94 -26.45 -4.21
N THR A 84 -2.16 -25.23 -3.75
CA THR A 84 -1.62 -24.02 -4.35
C THR A 84 -0.80 -23.25 -3.33
N GLY A 85 0.40 -22.88 -3.70
CA GLY A 85 1.26 -21.99 -2.95
C GLY A 85 1.54 -20.72 -3.75
N THR A 86 1.32 -19.54 -3.17
CA THR A 86 1.67 -18.26 -3.75
C THR A 86 2.61 -17.53 -2.81
N GLY A 87 3.67 -16.96 -3.35
CA GLY A 87 4.59 -16.10 -2.62
C GLY A 87 4.83 -14.79 -3.34
N ARG A 88 4.94 -13.69 -2.59
CA ARG A 88 5.30 -12.37 -3.09
C ARG A 88 6.33 -11.74 -2.16
N TYR A 89 7.38 -11.20 -2.72
CA TYR A 89 8.43 -10.47 -2.02
C TYR A 89 8.50 -9.06 -2.58
N GLU A 90 8.04 -8.10 -1.78
CA GLU A 90 7.87 -6.71 -2.22
C GLU A 90 8.73 -5.75 -1.41
N GLY A 91 9.33 -4.77 -2.08
CA GLY A 91 10.06 -3.68 -1.48
C GLY A 91 9.52 -2.31 -1.89
N SER A 92 9.48 -1.36 -0.93
CA SER A 92 9.01 0.00 -1.15
C SER A 92 9.95 1.02 -0.54
N ASN A 93 10.11 2.19 -1.20
CA ASN A 93 10.86 3.31 -0.64
C ASN A 93 10.10 4.11 0.43
N ARG A 94 8.83 3.78 0.69
CA ARG A 94 7.99 4.44 1.70
C ARG A 94 8.27 3.96 3.13
N LEU A 95 8.99 2.85 3.28
CA LEU A 95 9.22 2.21 4.55
C LEU A 95 10.64 2.46 5.07
N GLY A 96 10.90 2.03 6.30
CA GLY A 96 12.15 2.26 7.02
C GLY A 96 13.43 1.96 6.24
N LYS A 97 14.56 2.44 6.71
CA LYS A 97 15.85 2.27 6.05
C LYS A 97 16.39 0.85 6.15
N SER A 98 16.00 0.10 7.17
CA SER A 98 16.47 -1.27 7.36
C SER A 98 15.94 -2.20 6.26
N ARG A 99 16.72 -3.21 5.91
CA ARG A 99 16.32 -4.18 4.88
C ARG A 99 15.07 -4.95 5.28
N SER A 100 14.96 -5.31 6.55
CA SER A 100 13.81 -6.02 7.13
C SER A 100 12.54 -5.16 7.14
N ALA A 101 12.67 -3.84 7.24
CA ALA A 101 11.53 -2.92 7.20
C ALA A 101 11.03 -2.67 5.77
N ARG A 102 11.95 -2.63 4.79
CA ARG A 102 11.61 -2.33 3.38
C ARG A 102 11.05 -3.50 2.59
N TRP A 103 11.49 -4.72 2.93
CA TRP A 103 11.17 -5.91 2.18
C TRP A 103 10.28 -6.82 2.99
N LEU A 104 9.15 -7.17 2.42
CA LEU A 104 8.16 -8.01 3.07
C LEU A 104 7.84 -9.23 2.21
N PRO A 105 8.03 -10.44 2.75
CA PRO A 105 7.43 -11.63 2.20
C PRO A 105 5.95 -11.72 2.59
N THR A 106 5.08 -11.84 1.62
CA THR A 106 3.68 -12.26 1.79
C THR A 106 3.47 -13.59 1.09
N TRP A 107 2.59 -14.43 1.61
CA TRP A 107 2.36 -15.75 1.06
C TRP A 107 0.96 -16.27 1.38
N ASN A 108 0.52 -17.20 0.54
CA ASN A 108 -0.73 -17.93 0.73
C ASN A 108 -0.50 -19.38 0.40
N ILE A 109 -1.05 -20.28 1.21
CA ILE A 109 -1.15 -21.71 0.94
C ILE A 109 -2.62 -22.07 0.96
N ALA A 110 -3.11 -22.68 -0.12
CA ALA A 110 -4.49 -23.10 -0.27
C ALA A 110 -4.57 -24.56 -0.68
N GLY A 111 -5.48 -25.30 -0.06
CA GLY A 111 -5.80 -26.67 -0.41
C GLY A 111 -7.27 -26.81 -0.81
N ALA A 112 -7.56 -27.64 -1.79
CA ALA A 112 -8.90 -28.03 -2.17
C ALA A 112 -8.99 -29.56 -2.29
N TRP A 113 -10.07 -30.12 -1.74
CA TRP A 113 -10.41 -31.53 -1.86
C TRP A 113 -11.75 -31.68 -2.54
N ASN A 114 -11.73 -32.22 -3.75
CA ASN A 114 -12.92 -32.52 -4.54
C ASN A 114 -13.46 -33.87 -4.10
N MET A 115 -14.31 -33.90 -3.09
CA MET A 115 -14.84 -35.13 -2.50
C MET A 115 -15.79 -35.87 -3.46
N HIS A 116 -16.43 -35.15 -4.38
CA HIS A 116 -17.28 -35.75 -5.40
C HIS A 116 -16.51 -36.67 -6.39
N GLU A 117 -15.20 -36.56 -6.48
CA GLU A 117 -14.35 -37.44 -7.28
C GLU A 117 -13.94 -38.72 -6.54
N GLU A 118 -14.32 -38.88 -5.25
CA GLU A 118 -14.02 -40.07 -4.46
C GLU A 118 -15.06 -41.14 -4.64
N GLU A 119 -14.63 -42.43 -4.52
CA GLU A 119 -15.52 -43.58 -4.73
C GLU A 119 -16.68 -43.65 -3.72
N PHE A 120 -16.43 -43.25 -2.47
CA PHE A 120 -17.47 -43.23 -1.42
C PHE A 120 -18.56 -42.19 -1.67
N PHE A 121 -18.29 -41.18 -2.51
CA PHE A 121 -19.27 -40.10 -2.78
C PHE A 121 -20.30 -40.50 -3.83
N LYS A 122 -20.01 -41.52 -4.65
CA LYS A 122 -20.91 -41.99 -5.74
C LYS A 122 -22.31 -42.39 -5.24
N ASP A 123 -22.39 -42.89 -4.01
CA ASP A 123 -23.67 -43.27 -3.39
C ASP A 123 -24.51 -42.04 -3.02
N LEU A 124 -23.90 -40.84 -2.92
CA LEU A 124 -24.56 -39.58 -2.60
C LEU A 124 -24.88 -38.76 -3.86
N GLU A 125 -24.35 -39.13 -5.02
CA GLU A 125 -24.48 -38.42 -6.29
C GLU A 125 -25.93 -38.09 -6.71
N PRO A 126 -26.96 -38.92 -6.42
CA PRO A 126 -28.35 -38.58 -6.73
C PRO A 126 -28.90 -37.36 -5.95
N ALA A 127 -28.31 -37.06 -4.79
CA ALA A 127 -28.76 -35.99 -3.91
C ALA A 127 -27.79 -34.78 -3.92
N LEU A 128 -26.50 -35.02 -4.18
CA LEU A 128 -25.45 -34.03 -4.11
C LEU A 128 -24.44 -34.30 -5.24
N SER A 129 -24.51 -33.51 -6.31
CA SER A 129 -23.69 -33.74 -7.50
C SER A 129 -22.27 -33.18 -7.40
N HIS A 130 -22.05 -32.24 -6.52
CA HIS A 130 -20.75 -31.59 -6.32
C HIS A 130 -20.49 -31.29 -4.85
N PHE A 131 -19.29 -31.66 -4.37
CA PHE A 131 -18.85 -31.31 -3.04
C PHE A 131 -17.34 -31.10 -3.00
N THR A 132 -16.91 -29.88 -2.64
CA THR A 132 -15.50 -29.51 -2.52
C THR A 132 -15.25 -28.80 -1.20
N LEU A 133 -14.29 -29.31 -0.43
CA LEU A 133 -13.76 -28.66 0.76
C LEU A 133 -12.53 -27.82 0.39
N LYS A 134 -12.52 -26.56 0.81
CA LYS A 134 -11.43 -25.61 0.55
C LYS A 134 -10.90 -25.05 1.87
N ALA A 135 -9.59 -24.92 1.99
CA ALA A 135 -8.96 -24.24 3.10
C ALA A 135 -7.77 -23.42 2.61
N SER A 136 -7.57 -22.25 3.16
CA SER A 136 -6.37 -21.45 2.86
C SER A 136 -5.87 -20.72 4.11
N TYR A 137 -4.56 -20.57 4.18
CA TYR A 137 -3.89 -19.78 5.20
C TYR A 137 -2.91 -18.82 4.56
N SER A 138 -2.96 -17.55 4.96
CA SER A 138 -2.15 -16.52 4.35
C SER A 138 -1.53 -15.55 5.35
N LEU A 139 -0.39 -15.00 4.96
CA LEU A 139 0.21 -13.80 5.53
C LEU A 139 0.08 -12.69 4.51
N THR A 140 -0.74 -11.70 4.81
CA THR A 140 -0.88 -10.46 4.05
C THR A 140 -0.28 -9.29 4.80
N ALA A 141 -0.11 -8.17 4.14
CA ALA A 141 0.46 -6.99 4.74
C ALA A 141 -0.07 -5.71 4.11
N ASP A 142 -0.18 -4.67 4.94
CA ASP A 142 -0.58 -3.34 4.52
C ASP A 142 0.47 -2.30 4.95
N VAL A 143 0.63 -1.28 4.11
CA VAL A 143 1.56 -0.16 4.38
C VAL A 143 0.97 0.86 5.34
N GLY A 144 -0.33 0.75 5.63
CA GLY A 144 -1.07 1.75 6.39
C GLY A 144 -1.25 3.08 5.66
N PRO A 145 -1.90 4.06 6.29
CA PRO A 145 -2.20 5.35 5.69
C PRO A 145 -0.92 6.15 5.37
N SER A 146 -0.96 6.91 4.28
CA SER A 146 0.20 7.61 3.71
C SER A 146 0.81 8.69 4.62
N ASN A 147 0.07 9.18 5.59
CA ASN A 147 0.51 10.19 6.56
C ASN A 147 1.35 9.62 7.70
N VAL A 148 1.36 8.31 7.91
CA VAL A 148 2.10 7.64 9.00
C VAL A 148 3.42 7.02 8.52
N SER A 149 3.69 7.03 7.23
CA SER A 149 4.77 6.25 6.59
C SER A 149 6.07 7.02 6.38
N ASN A 150 6.40 7.99 7.25
CA ASN A 150 7.68 8.69 7.16
C ASN A 150 8.76 8.00 7.99
N SER A 151 9.71 7.40 7.30
CA SER A 151 10.91 6.82 7.93
C SER A 151 12.03 7.84 8.12
N LEU A 152 11.84 9.09 7.73
CA LEU A 152 12.81 10.18 7.80
C LEU A 152 12.34 11.26 8.77
N VAL A 153 13.28 11.98 9.35
CA VAL A 153 12.99 13.20 10.12
C VAL A 153 12.34 14.23 9.22
N ILE A 154 11.20 14.75 9.62
CA ILE A 154 10.56 15.88 8.95
C ILE A 154 10.96 17.15 9.68
N ILE A 155 11.59 18.05 8.93
CA ILE A 155 12.00 19.37 9.42
C ILE A 155 11.16 20.41 8.68
N GLN A 156 10.45 21.21 9.42
CA GLN A 156 9.63 22.31 8.88
C GLN A 156 10.22 23.64 9.29
N SER A 157 10.26 24.58 8.32
CA SER A 157 10.54 25.98 8.62
C SER A 157 9.24 26.71 8.86
N TYR A 158 9.13 27.42 9.96
CA TYR A 158 7.99 28.29 10.24
C TYR A 158 8.43 29.56 10.95
N THR A 159 7.58 30.57 10.91
CA THR A 159 7.81 31.87 11.56
C THR A 159 6.93 31.95 12.80
N PRO A 160 7.50 31.76 14.02
CA PRO A 160 6.71 31.84 15.24
C PRO A 160 6.22 33.26 15.48
N TRP A 161 4.99 33.38 15.97
CA TRP A 161 4.46 34.67 16.39
C TRP A 161 5.17 35.16 17.64
N ARG A 162 5.75 36.36 17.58
CA ARG A 162 6.42 37.01 18.71
C ARG A 162 5.81 38.40 18.92
N PRO A 163 5.04 38.65 20.01
CA PRO A 163 4.30 39.89 20.21
C PRO A 163 5.18 41.14 20.40
N SER A 164 6.46 40.95 20.75
CA SER A 164 7.37 42.05 21.07
C SER A 164 8.55 42.22 20.10
N ALA A 165 8.63 41.41 19.04
CA ALA A 165 9.72 41.47 18.06
C ALA A 165 9.24 42.19 16.80
N GLY A 166 9.90 43.30 16.44
CA GLY A 166 9.63 44.02 15.20
C GLY A 166 10.04 43.29 13.90
N VAL A 167 10.72 42.18 14.02
CA VAL A 167 11.18 41.36 12.89
C VAL A 167 10.78 39.90 13.13
N ALA A 168 10.09 39.34 12.15
CA ALA A 168 9.76 37.90 12.14
C ALA A 168 10.97 37.07 11.71
N GLU A 169 11.42 36.16 12.53
CA GLU A 169 12.52 35.26 12.26
C GLU A 169 11.99 33.84 11.98
N SER A 170 12.49 33.22 10.90
CA SER A 170 12.19 31.82 10.61
C SER A 170 12.98 30.90 11.54
N VAL A 171 12.32 29.89 12.08
CA VAL A 171 12.94 28.82 12.87
C VAL A 171 12.69 27.47 12.22
N LEU A 172 13.61 26.53 12.48
CA LEU A 172 13.43 25.15 12.09
C LEU A 172 12.85 24.35 13.25
N LYS A 173 11.77 23.65 12.97
CA LYS A 173 11.13 22.72 13.92
C LYS A 173 11.21 21.30 13.37
N ILE A 174 11.58 20.38 14.25
CA ILE A 174 11.38 18.95 13.94
C ILE A 174 9.91 18.66 14.16
N GLU A 175 9.22 18.28 13.10
CA GLU A 175 7.80 17.92 13.13
C GLU A 175 7.63 16.45 13.50
N ASP A 176 8.43 15.57 12.86
CA ASP A 176 8.44 14.15 13.14
C ASP A 176 9.87 13.64 13.29
N LEU A 177 10.06 12.74 14.25
CA LEU A 177 11.32 12.03 14.45
C LEU A 177 11.45 10.87 13.47
N GLU A 178 12.68 10.48 13.20
CA GLU A 178 12.99 9.30 12.40
C GLU A 178 12.43 8.03 13.06
N ASN A 179 11.70 7.23 12.29
CA ASN A 179 11.30 5.88 12.65
C ASN A 179 11.92 4.88 11.65
N SER A 180 13.14 4.44 11.97
CA SER A 180 13.89 3.49 11.13
C SER A 180 13.26 2.10 11.08
N ASP A 181 12.44 1.76 12.08
CA ASP A 181 11.80 0.44 12.24
C ASP A 181 10.37 0.40 11.68
N LEU A 182 9.93 1.49 11.05
CA LEU A 182 8.64 1.52 10.38
C LEU A 182 8.55 0.41 9.32
N THR A 183 7.64 -0.52 9.54
CA THR A 183 7.42 -1.68 8.68
C THR A 183 5.94 -1.88 8.39
N TYR A 184 5.63 -2.88 7.62
CA TYR A 184 4.27 -3.27 7.28
C TYR A 184 3.50 -3.81 8.48
N GLU A 185 2.21 -3.53 8.53
CA GLU A 185 1.27 -4.27 9.37
C GLU A 185 1.06 -5.67 8.78
N LYS A 186 1.22 -6.71 9.61
CA LYS A 186 1.08 -8.12 9.20
C LYS A 186 -0.24 -8.66 9.66
N LYS A 187 -0.98 -9.26 8.73
CA LYS A 187 -2.26 -9.90 8.99
C LYS A 187 -2.18 -11.37 8.61
N HIS A 188 -2.50 -12.24 9.57
CA HIS A 188 -2.70 -13.67 9.33
C HIS A 188 -4.19 -13.94 9.11
N GLU A 189 -4.50 -14.74 8.10
CA GLU A 189 -5.89 -15.01 7.72
C GLU A 189 -6.05 -16.50 7.40
N LEU A 190 -7.03 -17.12 8.05
CA LEU A 190 -7.46 -18.50 7.79
C LEU A 190 -8.87 -18.48 7.20
N ASN A 191 -9.01 -19.07 6.02
CA ASN A 191 -10.31 -19.24 5.36
C ASN A 191 -10.61 -20.72 5.19
N ILE A 192 -11.86 -21.12 5.52
CA ILE A 192 -12.39 -22.45 5.27
C ILE A 192 -13.70 -22.29 4.53
N GLY A 193 -13.87 -23.01 3.45
CA GLY A 193 -15.04 -22.94 2.58
C GLY A 193 -15.53 -24.31 2.13
N LEU A 194 -16.83 -24.41 1.94
CA LEU A 194 -17.51 -25.53 1.35
C LEU A 194 -18.21 -25.06 0.08
N ASP A 195 -18.13 -25.86 -0.96
CA ASP A 195 -18.80 -25.64 -2.24
C ASP A 195 -19.60 -26.92 -2.54
N MET A 196 -20.92 -26.77 -2.68
CA MET A 196 -21.85 -27.89 -2.88
C MET A 196 -22.94 -27.52 -3.86
N GLY A 197 -23.35 -28.47 -4.66
CA GLY A 197 -24.40 -28.31 -5.68
C GLY A 197 -25.13 -29.62 -6.01
#